data_52eb9b294288c4a5bd2bd2cf2d259791
#
_entry.id   52eb9b294288c4a5bd2bd2cf2d259791
#
_cell.length_a   1.000
_cell.length_b   1.000
_cell.length_c   1.000
_cell.angle_alpha   90.00
_cell.angle_beta   90.00
_cell.angle_gamma   90.00
#
_symmetry.space_group_name_H-M   'P 1'
#
loop_
_entity.id
_entity.type
_entity.pdbx_description
1 polymer ?
#
loop_
_entity_poly.entity_id
_entity_poly.type
_entity_poly.pdbx_seq_one_letter_code
_entity_poly.pdbx_strand_id
1 'polypeptide(L)'
;MNNIELNKVAIQSIGIDTIRLPGVGSASARGSGSLFHKSLVDAWFMSGYSNDNPPDSISGYKGHELVLKNFAFARSSGFGKYATNFNSWKAVYVPYTATKVVCGTVNTDTITWIIHTSNVRMDPLKVRLTNIGSEPIRYYYFQDATTRNFVEFQEDGTYTVPASAYSDISTGEGYIGFYQKILADKQNPLIIELLPDNAGSLVFDGVDDYAVCDNIPIQTDYTVICRRQIWDKQNDNETVVASKSLSYDTGAFIFEFLKNSTKDQCRSFGALSSILVEKSDSISYQTSTSYNGTNITKGTGTDTDILYLGNTRKNDNRYLYGAIYYFALYDKSLTPDEIEQEKIKLNEIWTKRLNG
;
A
#
# COMPACT_ATOMS: atom_id res chain seq x y z
N MET A 1 31.85 41.32 -18.68
CA MET A 1 31.49 40.25 -17.76
C MET A 1 29.99 40.30 -17.57
N ASN A 2 29.27 39.44 -18.24
CA ASN A 2 27.79 39.48 -18.22
C ASN A 2 27.30 38.44 -17.24
N ASN A 3 26.62 38.91 -16.21
CA ASN A 3 25.89 38.06 -15.25
C ASN A 3 24.65 37.49 -15.96
N ILE A 4 24.53 36.15 -15.98
CA ILE A 4 23.32 35.45 -16.39
C ILE A 4 22.54 35.15 -15.10
N GLU A 5 21.45 35.88 -14.88
CA GLU A 5 20.46 35.55 -13.86
C GLU A 5 19.61 34.37 -14.34
N LEU A 6 19.66 33.26 -13.62
CA LEU A 6 18.76 32.12 -13.80
C LEU A 6 17.43 32.44 -13.08
N ASN A 7 16.43 32.81 -13.87
CA ASN A 7 15.06 32.94 -13.37
C ASN A 7 14.51 31.58 -12.90
N LYS A 8 14.02 31.56 -11.67
CA LYS A 8 13.26 30.44 -11.10
C LYS A 8 12.00 30.22 -11.96
N VAL A 9 11.97 29.11 -12.70
CA VAL A 9 10.74 28.63 -13.32
C VAL A 9 9.96 27.85 -12.26
N ALA A 10 8.85 28.39 -11.81
CA ALA A 10 7.89 27.67 -11.00
C ALA A 10 7.16 26.67 -11.92
N ILE A 11 7.36 25.40 -11.70
CA ILE A 11 6.59 24.34 -12.38
C ILE A 11 5.23 24.26 -11.67
N GLN A 12 4.25 24.97 -12.20
CA GLN A 12 2.85 24.73 -11.87
C GLN A 12 2.32 23.62 -12.76
N SER A 13 1.77 22.58 -12.14
CA SER A 13 0.94 21.50 -12.69
C SER A 13 1.38 20.97 -14.07
N ILE A 14 2.09 19.86 -14.09
CA ILE A 14 2.24 19.05 -15.30
C ILE A 14 0.91 18.29 -15.49
N GLY A 15 0.02 18.85 -16.31
CA GLY A 15 -1.06 18.08 -16.90
C GLY A 15 -0.46 16.97 -17.76
N ILE A 16 -0.80 15.71 -17.46
CA ILE A 16 -0.29 14.52 -18.19
C ILE A 16 -1.07 14.41 -19.51
N ASP A 17 -1.02 15.41 -20.38
CA ASP A 17 -1.72 15.35 -21.67
C ASP A 17 -0.82 15.00 -22.87
N THR A 18 0.48 14.78 -22.69
CA THR A 18 1.35 14.42 -23.83
C THR A 18 2.49 13.50 -23.42
N ILE A 19 2.28 12.18 -23.46
CA ILE A 19 3.37 11.23 -23.57
C ILE A 19 3.64 11.00 -25.07
N ARG A 20 4.68 11.64 -25.61
CA ARG A 20 5.23 11.29 -26.93
C ARG A 20 6.26 10.18 -26.75
N LEU A 21 5.94 8.98 -27.24
CA LEU A 21 6.93 7.91 -27.44
C LEU A 21 7.75 8.22 -28.70
N PRO A 22 9.08 8.24 -28.65
CA PRO A 22 9.90 8.39 -29.86
C PRO A 22 9.91 7.07 -30.63
N GLY A 23 9.44 7.07 -31.87
CA GLY A 23 9.67 5.98 -32.81
C GLY A 23 8.48 5.33 -33.50
N VAL A 24 7.27 5.88 -33.43
CA VAL A 24 6.14 5.40 -34.26
C VAL A 24 5.70 6.49 -35.20
N GLY A 25 5.71 6.15 -36.51
CA GLY A 25 5.38 7.06 -37.61
C GLY A 25 4.02 7.73 -37.43
N SER A 26 3.88 8.92 -38.04
CA SER A 26 2.74 9.81 -38.02
C SER A 26 1.41 9.09 -38.34
N ALA A 27 0.70 8.71 -37.27
CA ALA A 27 -0.74 8.45 -37.37
C ALA A 27 -1.45 9.74 -36.92
N SER A 28 -2.35 10.22 -37.79
CA SER A 28 -3.17 11.40 -37.66
C SER A 28 -3.75 11.58 -36.25
N ALA A 29 -3.74 12.82 -35.76
CA ALA A 29 -4.36 13.26 -34.51
C ALA A 29 -5.79 12.69 -34.38
N ARG A 30 -5.93 11.63 -33.61
CA ARG A 30 -7.20 11.19 -33.04
C ARG A 30 -7.35 11.94 -31.71
N GLY A 31 -8.54 12.51 -31.55
CA GLY A 31 -8.91 13.41 -30.48
C GLY A 31 -8.45 12.98 -29.07
N SER A 32 -8.31 13.93 -28.17
CA SER A 32 -8.05 13.80 -26.73
C SER A 32 -9.10 12.91 -26.04
N GLY A 33 -9.05 11.62 -26.30
CA GLY A 33 -9.85 10.62 -25.61
C GLY A 33 -9.32 10.45 -24.18
N SER A 34 -10.21 10.49 -23.20
CA SER A 34 -9.91 10.09 -21.83
C SER A 34 -9.12 8.77 -21.82
N LEU A 35 -8.05 8.68 -21.01
CA LEU A 35 -7.24 7.48 -20.86
C LEU A 35 -8.10 6.28 -20.45
N PHE A 36 -9.10 6.50 -19.62
CA PHE A 36 -10.06 5.51 -19.14
C PHE A 36 -11.40 5.56 -19.88
N HIS A 37 -12.19 4.52 -19.71
CA HIS A 37 -13.57 4.51 -20.20
C HIS A 37 -14.36 5.72 -19.69
N LYS A 38 -15.21 6.31 -20.51
CA LYS A 38 -15.97 7.53 -20.21
C LYS A 38 -16.86 7.43 -18.97
N SER A 39 -17.28 6.21 -18.59
CA SER A 39 -18.08 5.94 -17.39
C SER A 39 -17.25 5.84 -16.12
N LEU A 40 -15.94 6.10 -16.14
CA LEU A 40 -15.15 6.14 -14.93
C LEU A 40 -15.68 7.22 -13.99
N VAL A 41 -16.10 6.82 -12.79
CA VAL A 41 -16.42 7.72 -11.68
C VAL A 41 -15.11 8.20 -11.06
N ASP A 42 -14.27 7.29 -10.58
CA ASP A 42 -12.91 7.57 -10.17
C ASP A 42 -12.04 6.31 -10.06
N ALA A 43 -10.72 6.52 -9.97
CA ALA A 43 -9.74 5.48 -9.71
C ALA A 43 -8.68 5.97 -8.73
N TRP A 44 -8.47 5.23 -7.63
CA TRP A 44 -7.48 5.53 -6.61
C TRP A 44 -6.33 4.52 -6.70
N PHE A 45 -5.10 5.05 -6.72
CA PHE A 45 -3.87 4.28 -6.80
C PHE A 45 -3.10 4.45 -5.50
N MET A 46 -2.72 3.34 -4.86
CA MET A 46 -2.05 3.36 -3.56
C MET A 46 -0.52 3.46 -3.69
N SER A 47 0.01 3.41 -4.91
CA SER A 47 1.44 3.56 -5.19
C SER A 47 1.89 5.02 -5.17
N GLY A 48 3.18 5.26 -4.83
CA GLY A 48 3.77 6.59 -4.76
C GLY A 48 3.65 7.27 -3.39
N TYR A 49 3.12 6.58 -2.38
CA TYR A 49 3.02 7.06 -1.00
C TYR A 49 3.93 6.25 -0.07
N SER A 50 4.25 6.81 1.10
CA SER A 50 5.06 6.15 2.12
C SER A 50 4.53 6.44 3.53
N ASN A 51 4.89 5.56 4.48
CA ASN A 51 4.55 5.73 5.90
C ASN A 51 5.37 6.83 6.59
N ASP A 52 6.45 7.30 5.99
CA ASP A 52 7.31 8.34 6.58
C ASP A 52 6.72 9.75 6.43
N ASN A 53 5.86 9.94 5.45
CA ASN A 53 5.10 11.16 5.22
C ASN A 53 3.73 10.81 4.66
N PRO A 54 2.85 10.18 5.47
CA PRO A 54 1.56 9.72 5.00
C PRO A 54 0.62 10.90 4.74
N PRO A 55 -0.17 10.85 3.67
CA PRO A 55 -1.22 11.83 3.44
C PRO A 55 -2.46 11.51 4.30
N ASP A 56 -3.29 12.51 4.58
CA ASP A 56 -4.60 12.31 5.20
C ASP A 56 -5.62 11.69 4.25
N SER A 57 -5.41 11.86 2.94
CA SER A 57 -6.27 11.34 1.87
C SER A 57 -5.48 10.96 0.62
N ILE A 58 -6.06 10.11 -0.21
CA ILE A 58 -5.56 9.75 -1.54
C ILE A 58 -6.48 10.38 -2.57
N SER A 59 -5.93 11.28 -3.40
CA SER A 59 -6.67 11.89 -4.49
C SER A 59 -6.89 10.90 -5.63
N GLY A 60 -8.13 10.73 -6.04
CA GLY A 60 -8.51 9.94 -7.19
C GLY A 60 -8.12 10.58 -8.52
N TYR A 61 -8.14 9.80 -9.58
CA TYR A 61 -7.84 10.28 -10.95
C TYR A 61 -8.79 11.38 -11.43
N LYS A 62 -10.05 11.37 -10.97
CA LYS A 62 -11.07 12.39 -11.23
C LYS A 62 -11.20 13.42 -10.11
N GLY A 63 -10.44 13.30 -9.04
CA GLY A 63 -10.35 14.25 -7.95
C GLY A 63 -11.23 14.00 -6.74
N HIS A 64 -11.90 12.85 -6.64
CA HIS A 64 -12.57 12.48 -5.39
C HIS A 64 -11.51 12.06 -4.35
N GLU A 65 -11.63 12.56 -3.13
CA GLU A 65 -10.68 12.32 -2.06
C GLU A 65 -11.08 11.10 -1.21
N LEU A 66 -10.20 10.10 -1.20
CA LEU A 66 -10.32 8.93 -0.35
C LEU A 66 -9.62 9.20 0.98
N VAL A 67 -10.37 9.57 2.00
CA VAL A 67 -9.86 9.95 3.33
C VAL A 67 -9.50 8.71 4.12
N LEU A 68 -8.26 8.66 4.64
CA LEU A 68 -7.73 7.55 5.42
C LEU A 68 -8.13 7.68 6.90
N LYS A 69 -8.56 6.59 7.51
CA LYS A 69 -9.06 6.55 8.90
C LYS A 69 -8.37 5.44 9.68
N ASN A 70 -7.88 5.79 10.85
CA ASN A 70 -7.28 4.93 11.88
C ASN A 70 -5.95 4.27 11.49
N PHE A 71 -5.41 4.54 10.30
CA PHE A 71 -4.13 3.98 9.90
C PHE A 71 -3.00 4.40 10.84
N ALA A 72 -2.26 3.43 11.35
CA ALA A 72 -1.09 3.66 12.19
C ALA A 72 0.16 4.06 11.39
N PHE A 73 0.16 3.87 10.07
CA PHE A 73 1.30 4.05 9.15
C PHE A 73 2.57 3.35 9.63
N ALA A 74 2.37 2.14 10.13
CA ALA A 74 3.41 1.32 10.73
C ALA A 74 3.08 -0.18 10.56
N ARG A 75 4.08 -1.02 10.34
CA ARG A 75 3.96 -2.47 10.20
C ARG A 75 2.92 -2.89 9.15
N SER A 76 1.77 -3.41 9.59
CA SER A 76 0.67 -3.91 8.73
C SER A 76 -0.51 -2.95 8.63
N SER A 77 -0.30 -1.66 8.90
CA SER A 77 -1.31 -0.60 8.74
C SER A 77 -0.67 0.59 8.02
N GLY A 78 -1.09 0.91 6.79
CA GLY A 78 -0.55 2.01 5.98
C GLY A 78 0.01 1.57 4.63
N PHE A 79 1.02 2.27 4.10
CA PHE A 79 1.55 2.03 2.77
C PHE A 79 2.62 0.94 2.76
N GLY A 80 2.24 -0.26 2.28
CA GLY A 80 3.06 -1.47 2.30
C GLY A 80 3.07 -2.16 3.67
N LYS A 81 3.37 -3.45 3.68
CA LYS A 81 3.50 -4.25 4.89
C LYS A 81 4.96 -4.37 5.30
N TYR A 82 5.28 -3.88 6.47
CA TYR A 82 6.61 -3.99 7.05
C TYR A 82 6.63 -5.06 8.14
N ALA A 83 7.65 -5.88 8.15
CA ALA A 83 7.85 -6.87 9.23
C ALA A 83 8.07 -6.16 10.58
N THR A 84 8.59 -4.92 10.53
CA THR A 84 8.89 -4.12 11.71
C THR A 84 9.01 -2.62 11.39
N ASN A 85 9.23 -1.79 12.43
CA ASN A 85 9.62 -0.40 12.30
C ASN A 85 10.96 -0.16 13.01
N PHE A 86 11.71 0.83 12.58
CA PHE A 86 12.80 1.35 13.38
C PHE A 86 12.23 2.00 14.63
N ASN A 87 12.81 1.67 15.78
CA ASN A 87 12.56 2.39 17.02
C ASN A 87 13.89 2.79 17.68
N SER A 88 13.83 3.84 18.46
CA SER A 88 15.01 4.63 18.88
C SER A 88 15.68 4.14 20.15
N TRP A 89 15.51 2.92 20.58
CA TRP A 89 15.93 2.57 21.94
C TRP A 89 17.39 2.87 22.29
N LYS A 90 18.30 2.92 21.31
CA LYS A 90 19.68 3.41 21.51
C LYS A 90 20.26 4.26 20.38
N ALA A 91 19.49 4.57 19.37
CA ALA A 91 19.91 5.46 18.28
C ALA A 91 19.63 6.94 18.62
N VAL A 92 19.96 7.35 19.83
CA VAL A 92 19.63 8.68 20.40
C VAL A 92 20.19 9.84 19.55
N TYR A 93 21.04 9.54 18.58
CA TYR A 93 21.79 10.55 17.85
C TYR A 93 21.69 10.44 16.33
N VAL A 94 20.82 9.58 15.80
CA VAL A 94 20.70 9.35 14.35
C VAL A 94 19.27 9.68 13.93
N PRO A 95 19.06 10.57 12.93
CA PRO A 95 17.75 10.81 12.39
C PRO A 95 17.15 9.51 11.84
N TYR A 96 15.93 9.22 12.23
CA TYR A 96 15.20 8.07 11.74
C TYR A 96 13.71 8.36 11.60
N THR A 97 13.09 7.57 10.72
CA THR A 97 11.64 7.44 10.59
C THR A 97 11.25 6.00 10.95
N ALA A 98 9.98 5.66 10.82
CA ALA A 98 9.54 4.28 11.04
C ALA A 98 10.22 3.28 10.08
N THR A 99 10.63 3.71 8.88
CA THR A 99 11.16 2.84 7.82
C THR A 99 12.57 3.16 7.39
N LYS A 100 13.16 4.30 7.83
CA LYS A 100 14.46 4.76 7.34
C LYS A 100 15.33 5.34 8.46
N VAL A 101 16.61 4.99 8.42
CA VAL A 101 17.66 5.55 9.28
C VAL A 101 18.72 6.18 8.39
N VAL A 102 19.16 7.41 8.77
CA VAL A 102 20.23 8.14 8.09
C VAL A 102 21.37 8.35 9.09
N CYS A 103 22.48 7.61 8.91
CA CYS A 103 23.64 7.63 9.78
C CYS A 103 24.70 8.57 9.20
N GLY A 104 25.26 9.47 9.98
CA GLY A 104 26.29 10.42 9.49
C GLY A 104 25.99 11.87 9.82
N THR A 105 24.86 12.14 10.45
CA THR A 105 24.47 13.49 10.87
C THR A 105 25.01 13.86 12.26
N VAL A 106 25.61 12.93 12.98
CA VAL A 106 26.09 13.12 14.35
C VAL A 106 27.60 12.89 14.44
N ASN A 107 28.25 13.80 15.09
CA ASN A 107 29.71 13.80 15.32
C ASN A 107 30.01 12.88 16.51
N THR A 108 30.06 11.58 16.33
CA THR A 108 30.48 10.65 17.38
C THR A 108 31.43 9.60 16.82
N ASP A 109 32.62 9.49 17.40
CA ASP A 109 33.55 8.38 17.14
C ASP A 109 33.09 7.07 17.80
N THR A 110 31.84 6.99 18.18
CA THR A 110 31.30 5.89 18.97
C THR A 110 30.59 4.87 18.12
N ILE A 111 30.72 3.62 18.51
CA ILE A 111 29.95 2.48 18.02
C ILE A 111 28.47 2.76 18.20
N THR A 112 27.72 2.79 17.12
CA THR A 112 26.28 3.06 17.18
C THR A 112 25.51 1.81 16.79
N TRP A 113 24.63 1.38 17.68
CA TRP A 113 23.62 0.38 17.38
C TRP A 113 22.41 1.07 16.74
N ILE A 114 22.12 0.71 15.51
CA ILE A 114 20.89 1.11 14.86
C ILE A 114 19.92 -0.02 15.09
N ILE A 115 19.16 0.11 16.16
CA ILE A 115 18.38 -1.00 16.66
C ILE A 115 16.98 -0.90 16.14
N HIS A 116 16.57 -2.06 15.70
CA HIS A 116 15.21 -2.42 15.76
C HIS A 116 14.96 -3.32 16.96
N THR A 117 14.06 -2.95 17.82
CA THR A 117 13.64 -3.76 18.94
C THR A 117 12.13 -4.00 18.86
N SER A 118 11.75 -5.25 18.67
CA SER A 118 10.47 -5.67 19.19
C SER A 118 10.75 -6.82 20.17
N ASN A 119 10.03 -6.87 21.26
CA ASN A 119 10.10 -7.97 22.22
C ASN A 119 9.37 -9.23 21.69
N VAL A 120 9.30 -9.39 20.38
CA VAL A 120 8.54 -10.43 19.70
C VAL A 120 9.43 -11.03 18.62
N ARG A 121 9.27 -12.30 18.33
CA ARG A 121 9.81 -12.96 17.15
C ARG A 121 9.65 -12.07 15.93
N MET A 122 10.72 -11.90 15.18
CA MET A 122 10.74 -11.13 13.93
C MET A 122 10.81 -12.02 12.71
N ASP A 123 9.97 -11.71 11.73
CA ASP A 123 10.08 -12.26 10.39
C ASP A 123 11.32 -11.70 9.65
N PRO A 124 11.77 -12.33 8.56
CA PRO A 124 12.85 -11.79 7.73
C PRO A 124 12.53 -10.36 7.28
N LEU A 125 13.54 -9.48 7.31
CA LEU A 125 13.40 -8.09 6.85
C LEU A 125 13.99 -7.94 5.46
N LYS A 126 13.32 -7.20 4.60
CA LYS A 126 13.92 -6.67 3.37
C LYS A 126 14.45 -5.28 3.65
N VAL A 127 15.72 -5.07 3.33
CA VAL A 127 16.39 -3.78 3.58
C VAL A 127 17.15 -3.33 2.34
N ARG A 128 17.23 -2.02 2.15
CA ARG A 128 18.17 -1.38 1.23
C ARG A 128 19.24 -0.69 2.07
N LEU A 129 20.49 -0.97 1.74
CA LEU A 129 21.66 -0.34 2.33
C LEU A 129 22.32 0.54 1.26
N THR A 130 22.65 1.78 1.61
CA THR A 130 23.27 2.75 0.71
C THR A 130 24.36 3.50 1.42
N ASN A 131 25.47 3.75 0.73
CA ASN A 131 26.68 4.37 1.25
C ASN A 131 27.33 3.57 2.39
N ILE A 132 27.46 2.26 2.21
CA ILE A 132 28.31 1.44 3.07
C ILE A 132 29.76 1.89 2.83
N GLY A 133 30.42 2.40 3.87
CA GLY A 133 31.81 2.83 3.80
C GLY A 133 32.79 1.65 3.72
N SER A 134 34.05 1.90 4.11
CA SER A 134 35.10 0.87 4.15
C SER A 134 34.87 -0.19 5.24
N GLU A 135 34.03 0.10 6.23
CA GLU A 135 33.70 -0.81 7.32
C GLU A 135 32.36 -1.50 7.05
N PRO A 136 32.28 -2.83 7.17
CA PRO A 136 31.05 -3.57 6.93
C PRO A 136 29.99 -3.28 7.96
N ILE A 137 28.72 -3.39 7.55
CA ILE A 137 27.57 -3.34 8.45
C ILE A 137 27.24 -4.76 8.88
N ARG A 138 26.97 -4.96 10.16
CA ARG A 138 26.47 -6.21 10.70
C ARG A 138 25.03 -6.06 11.12
N TYR A 139 24.21 -7.09 10.79
CA TYR A 139 22.89 -7.26 11.35
C TYR A 139 22.90 -8.44 12.30
N TYR A 140 22.64 -8.20 13.57
CA TYR A 140 22.58 -9.22 14.63
C TYR A 140 21.16 -9.72 14.81
N TYR A 141 21.02 -11.04 14.98
CA TYR A 141 19.75 -11.71 15.20
C TYR A 141 19.94 -12.93 16.12
N PHE A 142 18.85 -13.42 16.69
CA PHE A 142 18.86 -14.63 17.49
C PHE A 142 18.35 -15.81 16.66
N GLN A 143 19.13 -16.87 16.57
CA GLN A 143 18.74 -18.13 15.97
C GLN A 143 17.78 -18.90 16.91
N ASP A 144 18.06 -18.84 18.22
CA ASP A 144 17.26 -19.40 19.30
C ASP A 144 17.39 -18.50 20.55
N ALA A 145 16.84 -18.91 21.69
CA ALA A 145 16.85 -18.13 22.94
C ALA A 145 18.26 -17.79 23.49
N THR A 146 19.29 -18.48 23.05
CA THR A 146 20.66 -18.38 23.61
C THR A 146 21.70 -18.06 22.55
N THR A 147 21.44 -18.36 21.29
CA THR A 147 22.43 -18.27 20.21
C THR A 147 22.20 -17.00 19.38
N ARG A 148 23.10 -16.03 19.53
CA ARG A 148 23.15 -14.81 18.77
C ARG A 148 24.10 -14.98 17.58
N ASN A 149 23.63 -14.64 16.39
CA ASN A 149 24.38 -14.64 15.14
C ASN A 149 24.39 -13.28 14.49
N PHE A 150 25.16 -13.11 13.42
CA PHE A 150 25.10 -11.92 12.56
C PHE A 150 25.30 -12.29 11.10
N VAL A 151 24.79 -11.42 10.23
CA VAL A 151 25.14 -11.35 8.82
C VAL A 151 25.88 -10.04 8.56
N GLU A 152 26.81 -10.04 7.60
CA GLU A 152 27.66 -8.90 7.30
C GLU A 152 27.42 -8.43 5.86
N PHE A 153 27.36 -7.12 5.65
CA PHE A 153 27.14 -6.47 4.36
C PHE A 153 28.31 -5.53 4.08
N GLN A 154 28.96 -5.69 2.90
CA GLN A 154 30.15 -4.94 2.52
C GLN A 154 29.88 -3.97 1.38
N GLU A 155 28.77 -4.12 0.66
CA GLU A 155 28.41 -3.33 -0.51
C GLU A 155 26.99 -2.79 -0.44
N ASP A 156 26.73 -1.68 -1.12
CA ASP A 156 25.38 -1.14 -1.30
C ASP A 156 24.49 -2.16 -2.00
N GLY A 157 23.24 -2.25 -1.56
CA GLY A 157 22.32 -3.21 -2.18
C GLY A 157 21.04 -3.42 -1.42
N THR A 158 20.23 -4.33 -1.95
CA THR A 158 19.00 -4.81 -1.31
C THR A 158 19.21 -6.21 -0.79
N TYR A 159 18.90 -6.43 0.49
CA TYR A 159 19.16 -7.67 1.20
C TYR A 159 17.90 -8.15 1.92
N THR A 160 17.84 -9.47 2.12
CA THR A 160 16.91 -10.08 3.06
C THR A 160 17.71 -10.53 4.28
N VAL A 161 17.45 -9.92 5.43
CA VAL A 161 18.08 -10.32 6.69
C VAL A 161 17.28 -11.43 7.36
N PRO A 162 17.95 -12.35 8.10
CA PRO A 162 17.28 -13.49 8.72
C PRO A 162 16.20 -13.10 9.71
N ALA A 163 15.23 -14.00 9.89
CA ALA A 163 14.29 -13.93 11.01
C ALA A 163 15.03 -14.00 12.33
N SER A 164 14.51 -13.33 13.36
CA SER A 164 14.99 -13.49 14.73
C SER A 164 13.99 -14.32 15.53
N ALA A 165 14.43 -15.46 16.06
CA ALA A 165 13.59 -16.36 16.82
C ALA A 165 13.20 -15.81 18.21
N TYR A 166 14.02 -14.88 18.73
CA TYR A 166 13.88 -14.36 20.08
C TYR A 166 14.34 -12.91 20.16
N SER A 167 13.74 -12.15 21.03
CA SER A 167 14.09 -10.76 21.30
C SER A 167 14.00 -10.46 22.79
N ASP A 168 14.74 -11.20 23.62
CA ASP A 168 14.80 -10.85 25.03
C ASP A 168 15.92 -9.81 25.28
N ILE A 169 15.51 -8.64 25.67
CA ILE A 169 16.40 -7.54 26.07
C ILE A 169 16.71 -7.65 27.57
N SER A 170 16.04 -8.53 28.31
CA SER A 170 16.13 -8.61 29.77
C SER A 170 17.49 -9.08 30.27
N THR A 171 18.28 -9.75 29.44
CA THR A 171 19.61 -10.26 29.80
C THR A 171 20.78 -9.31 29.52
N GLY A 172 20.52 -8.11 29.00
CA GLY A 172 21.54 -7.06 28.85
C GLY A 172 22.52 -7.19 27.67
N GLU A 173 22.63 -8.36 27.04
CA GLU A 173 23.58 -8.61 25.93
C GLU A 173 22.91 -8.90 24.59
N GLY A 174 21.60 -8.87 24.53
CA GLY A 174 20.82 -9.37 23.42
C GLY A 174 20.24 -8.30 22.48
N TYR A 175 21.05 -7.56 21.77
CA TYR A 175 20.52 -6.62 20.77
C TYR A 175 20.30 -7.29 19.42
N ILE A 176 19.11 -7.08 18.83
CA ILE A 176 18.80 -7.33 17.43
C ILE A 176 18.95 -6.01 16.69
N GLY A 177 19.54 -6.01 15.51
CA GLY A 177 19.60 -4.83 14.66
C GLY A 177 20.96 -4.59 14.01
N PHE A 178 21.06 -3.45 13.35
CA PHE A 178 22.25 -3.07 12.62
C PHE A 178 23.31 -2.46 13.56
N TYR A 179 24.52 -2.87 13.35
CA TYR A 179 25.67 -2.41 14.09
C TYR A 179 26.79 -2.05 13.13
N GLN A 180 27.31 -0.86 13.27
CA GLN A 180 28.51 -0.40 12.59
C GLN A 180 29.27 0.56 13.49
N LYS A 181 30.59 0.53 13.38
CA LYS A 181 31.44 1.62 13.86
C LYS A 181 31.30 2.76 12.86
N ILE A 182 30.45 3.72 13.15
CA ILE A 182 30.16 4.81 12.25
C ILE A 182 31.21 5.89 12.44
N LEU A 183 32.04 6.07 11.44
CA LEU A 183 32.75 7.32 11.23
C LEU A 183 31.74 8.27 10.57
N ALA A 184 31.47 9.40 11.22
CA ALA A 184 30.48 10.36 10.77
C ALA A 184 30.88 10.98 9.42
N ASP A 185 30.50 10.35 8.32
CA ASP A 185 30.56 10.98 7.01
C ASP A 185 29.26 11.76 6.76
N LYS A 186 29.35 13.09 6.94
CA LYS A 186 28.21 14.00 6.73
C LYS A 186 27.85 14.17 5.26
N GLN A 187 28.77 13.85 4.35
CA GLN A 187 28.55 14.05 2.91
C GLN A 187 27.90 12.82 2.25
N ASN A 188 28.25 11.64 2.74
CA ASN A 188 27.71 10.37 2.25
C ASN A 188 27.21 9.53 3.42
N PRO A 189 26.11 9.91 4.07
CA PRO A 189 25.60 9.19 5.22
C PRO A 189 25.18 7.78 4.82
N LEU A 190 25.51 6.79 5.65
CA LEU A 190 24.92 5.47 5.53
C LEU A 190 23.40 5.56 5.67
N ILE A 191 22.68 4.98 4.73
CA ILE A 191 21.22 4.90 4.77
C ILE A 191 20.81 3.44 4.89
N ILE A 192 19.96 3.16 5.87
CA ILE A 192 19.28 1.87 6.05
C ILE A 192 17.79 2.10 5.89
N GLU A 193 17.21 1.45 4.89
CA GLU A 193 15.79 1.59 4.56
C GLU A 193 15.10 0.22 4.62
N LEU A 194 14.03 0.10 5.39
CA LEU A 194 13.15 -1.07 5.37
C LEU A 194 12.33 -1.05 4.09
N LEU A 195 12.30 -2.17 3.40
CA LEU A 195 11.47 -2.34 2.22
C LEU A 195 10.22 -3.14 2.57
N PRO A 196 9.03 -2.68 2.16
CA PRO A 196 7.80 -3.37 2.48
C PRO A 196 7.58 -4.62 1.60
N ASP A 197 6.91 -5.61 2.15
CA ASP A 197 6.09 -6.49 1.35
C ASP A 197 4.86 -5.72 0.84
N ASN A 198 4.26 -6.14 -0.26
CA ASN A 198 3.11 -5.45 -0.86
C ASN A 198 3.39 -3.96 -1.18
N ALA A 199 4.58 -3.65 -1.69
CA ALA A 199 4.94 -2.31 -2.10
C ALA A 199 3.89 -1.70 -3.06
N GLY A 200 3.57 -0.41 -2.88
CA GLY A 200 2.58 0.29 -3.68
C GLY A 200 1.12 -0.06 -3.37
N SER A 201 0.86 -0.66 -2.21
CA SER A 201 -0.49 -0.90 -1.70
C SER A 201 -0.78 -0.09 -0.44
N LEU A 202 -2.06 0.10 -0.14
CA LEU A 202 -2.55 0.47 1.17
C LEU A 202 -2.92 -0.82 1.91
N VAL A 203 -2.30 -1.03 3.06
CA VAL A 203 -2.44 -2.22 3.90
C VAL A 203 -3.35 -1.93 5.08
N PHE A 204 -4.30 -2.81 5.31
CA PHE A 204 -5.31 -2.77 6.36
C PHE A 204 -5.00 -3.86 7.39
N ASP A 205 -4.97 -3.52 8.66
CA ASP A 205 -4.57 -4.43 9.74
C ASP A 205 -5.69 -5.38 10.22
N GLY A 206 -6.91 -5.16 9.74
CA GLY A 206 -8.07 -5.96 10.12
C GLY A 206 -8.69 -5.58 11.46
N VAL A 207 -8.25 -4.50 12.09
CA VAL A 207 -8.72 -4.08 13.42
C VAL A 207 -9.70 -2.90 13.31
N ASP A 208 -9.25 -1.78 12.70
CA ASP A 208 -10.06 -0.56 12.60
C ASP A 208 -9.70 0.33 11.40
N ASP A 209 -8.73 -0.09 10.55
CA ASP A 209 -8.35 0.64 9.34
C ASP A 209 -9.46 0.65 8.31
N TYR A 210 -9.79 1.82 7.79
CA TYR A 210 -10.65 1.97 6.60
C TYR A 210 -10.38 3.28 5.87
N ALA A 211 -10.82 3.36 4.61
CA ALA A 211 -10.81 4.61 3.87
C ALA A 211 -12.22 4.93 3.38
N VAL A 212 -12.58 6.21 3.34
CA VAL A 212 -13.91 6.68 2.98
C VAL A 212 -13.85 7.82 1.97
N CYS A 213 -14.74 7.76 1.00
CA CYS A 213 -14.94 8.84 0.04
C CYS A 213 -16.42 9.21 0.00
N ASP A 214 -16.70 10.47 0.30
CA ASP A 214 -18.04 11.06 0.25
C ASP A 214 -18.33 11.68 -1.12
N ASN A 215 -19.59 11.96 -1.40
CA ASN A 215 -20.07 12.62 -2.63
C ASN A 215 -19.79 11.83 -3.92
N ILE A 216 -19.72 10.51 -3.83
CA ILE A 216 -19.68 9.65 -5.01
C ILE A 216 -21.06 9.63 -5.68
N PRO A 217 -21.16 9.86 -6.99
CA PRO A 217 -22.47 9.89 -7.67
C PRO A 217 -23.32 8.66 -7.39
N ILE A 218 -24.64 8.87 -7.17
CA ILE A 218 -25.62 7.79 -7.04
C ILE A 218 -25.71 7.04 -8.38
N GLN A 219 -25.67 5.71 -8.32
CA GLN A 219 -25.58 4.84 -9.47
C GLN A 219 -26.83 3.97 -9.57
N THR A 220 -27.25 3.69 -10.80
CA THR A 220 -28.27 2.67 -11.11
C THR A 220 -27.64 1.40 -11.70
N ASP A 221 -26.35 1.49 -12.02
CA ASP A 221 -25.52 0.42 -12.53
C ASP A 221 -24.06 0.73 -12.16
N TYR A 222 -23.18 -0.28 -12.17
CA TYR A 222 -21.79 -0.06 -11.79
C TYR A 222 -20.84 -1.15 -12.32
N THR A 223 -19.55 -0.81 -12.35
CA THR A 223 -18.43 -1.76 -12.35
C THR A 223 -17.41 -1.33 -11.32
N VAL A 224 -16.95 -2.28 -10.52
CA VAL A 224 -15.79 -2.16 -9.63
C VAL A 224 -14.66 -3.00 -10.20
N ILE A 225 -13.44 -2.44 -10.26
CA ILE A 225 -12.20 -3.18 -10.56
C ILE A 225 -11.21 -2.89 -9.44
N CYS A 226 -10.69 -3.94 -8.81
CA CYS A 226 -9.79 -3.82 -7.67
C CYS A 226 -8.63 -4.82 -7.79
N ARG A 227 -7.38 -4.36 -7.63
CA ARG A 227 -6.25 -5.23 -7.35
C ARG A 227 -6.00 -5.25 -5.86
N ARG A 228 -6.04 -6.45 -5.28
CA ARG A 228 -5.94 -6.61 -3.83
C ARG A 228 -5.36 -7.97 -3.47
N GLN A 229 -4.89 -8.09 -2.24
CA GLN A 229 -4.55 -9.34 -1.56
C GLN A 229 -5.30 -9.39 -0.23
N ILE A 230 -5.83 -10.55 0.13
CA ILE A 230 -6.59 -10.75 1.36
C ILE A 230 -5.85 -11.78 2.21
N TRP A 231 -5.70 -11.51 3.51
CA TRP A 231 -5.12 -12.44 4.47
C TRP A 231 -6.19 -12.98 5.39
N ASP A 232 -5.99 -14.22 5.87
CA ASP A 232 -6.91 -14.83 6.82
C ASP A 232 -6.79 -14.17 8.20
N LYS A 233 -7.90 -13.73 8.74
CA LYS A 233 -7.98 -13.32 10.15
C LYS A 233 -7.97 -14.56 11.05
N GLN A 234 -7.30 -14.46 12.19
CA GLN A 234 -7.22 -15.56 13.16
C GLN A 234 -8.54 -15.83 13.92
N ASN A 235 -9.52 -14.95 13.82
CA ASN A 235 -10.83 -15.08 14.49
C ASN A 235 -11.95 -15.06 13.45
N ASP A 236 -13.12 -15.61 13.77
CA ASP A 236 -14.33 -15.74 12.92
C ASP A 236 -14.93 -14.40 12.42
N ASN A 237 -14.13 -13.36 12.28
CA ASN A 237 -14.59 -12.05 11.86
C ASN A 237 -14.74 -11.98 10.34
N GLU A 238 -15.89 -11.52 9.93
CA GLU A 238 -16.18 -11.18 8.54
C GLU A 238 -15.25 -10.07 8.05
N THR A 239 -14.90 -10.08 6.78
CA THR A 239 -14.00 -9.11 6.12
C THR A 239 -14.66 -8.58 4.86
N VAL A 240 -14.58 -7.29 4.61
CA VAL A 240 -15.07 -6.65 3.38
C VAL A 240 -13.97 -5.83 2.73
N VAL A 241 -13.79 -6.02 1.41
CA VAL A 241 -12.79 -5.26 0.64
C VAL A 241 -13.28 -3.85 0.35
N ALA A 242 -14.51 -3.70 -0.15
CA ALA A 242 -15.10 -2.40 -0.41
C ALA A 242 -16.62 -2.44 -0.35
N SER A 243 -17.24 -1.31 -0.07
CA SER A 243 -18.70 -1.19 -0.15
C SER A 243 -19.15 0.23 -0.50
N LYS A 244 -20.31 0.29 -1.15
CA LYS A 244 -21.09 1.50 -1.36
C LYS A 244 -22.49 1.22 -0.82
N SER A 245 -22.59 1.19 0.52
CA SER A 245 -23.77 0.71 1.23
C SER A 245 -23.90 1.38 2.61
N LEU A 246 -25.12 1.72 3.02
CA LEU A 246 -25.44 2.19 4.36
C LEU A 246 -25.93 1.08 5.28
N SER A 247 -26.40 -0.04 4.71
CA SER A 247 -26.85 -1.24 5.42
C SER A 247 -26.69 -2.46 4.51
N TYR A 248 -26.85 -3.68 5.05
CA TYR A 248 -26.71 -4.91 4.24
C TYR A 248 -27.68 -4.98 3.05
N ASP A 249 -28.84 -4.42 3.18
CA ASP A 249 -29.91 -4.56 2.19
C ASP A 249 -30.07 -3.32 1.30
N THR A 250 -29.18 -2.33 1.45
CA THR A 250 -29.18 -1.10 0.66
C THR A 250 -27.79 -0.80 0.11
N GLY A 251 -27.73 0.03 -0.92
CA GLY A 251 -26.48 0.41 -1.58
C GLY A 251 -26.23 -0.30 -2.89
N ALA A 252 -25.32 0.25 -3.70
CA ALA A 252 -24.99 -0.32 -5.00
C ALA A 252 -24.30 -1.67 -4.85
N PHE A 253 -23.33 -1.78 -3.94
CA PHE A 253 -22.56 -3.02 -3.77
C PHE A 253 -21.95 -3.21 -2.38
N ILE A 254 -21.71 -4.49 -2.04
CA ILE A 254 -20.65 -4.94 -1.14
C ILE A 254 -19.76 -5.85 -1.99
N PHE A 255 -18.53 -5.42 -2.21
CA PHE A 255 -17.53 -6.11 -3.00
C PHE A 255 -16.70 -7.02 -2.09
N GLU A 256 -16.73 -8.33 -2.38
CA GLU A 256 -15.96 -9.35 -1.67
C GLU A 256 -16.17 -9.33 -0.14
N PHE A 257 -17.25 -9.91 0.26
CA PHE A 257 -17.59 -10.17 1.66
C PHE A 257 -17.22 -11.60 2.03
N LEU A 258 -16.16 -11.76 2.82
CA LEU A 258 -15.63 -13.05 3.23
C LEU A 258 -16.16 -13.44 4.62
N LYS A 259 -16.56 -14.71 4.75
CA LYS A 259 -16.98 -15.32 6.01
C LYS A 259 -16.16 -16.58 6.27
N ASN A 260 -15.49 -16.68 7.40
CA ASN A 260 -14.65 -17.84 7.72
C ASN A 260 -15.40 -19.17 7.79
N SER A 261 -16.69 -19.17 8.05
CA SER A 261 -17.51 -20.39 8.23
C SER A 261 -18.50 -20.68 7.09
N THR A 262 -18.60 -19.80 6.09
CA THR A 262 -19.56 -19.92 5.00
C THR A 262 -18.91 -19.53 3.66
N LYS A 263 -19.65 -19.68 2.56
CA LYS A 263 -19.20 -19.25 1.24
C LYS A 263 -18.97 -17.74 1.23
N ASP A 264 -17.89 -17.31 0.56
CA ASP A 264 -17.67 -15.92 0.23
C ASP A 264 -18.87 -15.37 -0.57
N GLN A 265 -19.14 -14.10 -0.39
CA GLN A 265 -20.35 -13.46 -0.88
C GLN A 265 -20.03 -12.10 -1.50
N CYS A 266 -20.90 -11.63 -2.35
CA CYS A 266 -21.00 -10.23 -2.75
C CYS A 266 -22.46 -9.79 -2.71
N ARG A 267 -22.68 -8.49 -2.74
CA ARG A 267 -24.02 -7.93 -2.90
C ARG A 267 -24.08 -6.97 -4.07
N SER A 268 -25.21 -6.97 -4.74
CA SER A 268 -25.54 -6.00 -5.78
C SER A 268 -26.94 -5.48 -5.54
N PHE A 269 -27.08 -4.18 -5.29
CA PHE A 269 -28.34 -3.51 -4.94
C PHE A 269 -29.16 -4.27 -3.88
N GLY A 270 -28.48 -4.70 -2.80
CA GLY A 270 -29.05 -5.45 -1.68
C GLY A 270 -29.15 -6.96 -1.89
N ALA A 271 -29.21 -7.47 -3.13
CA ALA A 271 -29.26 -8.90 -3.37
C ALA A 271 -27.92 -9.59 -3.08
N LEU A 272 -28.00 -10.70 -2.36
CA LEU A 272 -26.86 -11.53 -1.97
C LEU A 272 -26.56 -12.58 -3.01
N SER A 273 -25.29 -12.78 -3.34
CA SER A 273 -24.81 -13.87 -4.19
C SER A 273 -23.58 -14.55 -3.57
N SER A 274 -23.50 -15.89 -3.67
CA SER A 274 -22.31 -16.65 -3.32
C SER A 274 -21.31 -16.58 -4.44
N ILE A 275 -20.04 -16.35 -4.11
CA ILE A 275 -18.92 -16.23 -5.04
C ILE A 275 -17.72 -17.04 -4.55
N LEU A 276 -16.71 -17.17 -5.39
CA LEU A 276 -15.38 -17.68 -5.01
C LEU A 276 -14.39 -16.49 -5.04
N VAL A 277 -13.79 -16.17 -3.90
CA VAL A 277 -12.79 -15.11 -3.79
C VAL A 277 -11.39 -15.70 -3.80
N GLU A 278 -10.57 -15.27 -4.76
CA GLU A 278 -9.14 -15.54 -4.76
C GLU A 278 -8.45 -14.63 -3.74
N LYS A 279 -7.73 -15.20 -2.77
CA LYS A 279 -7.10 -14.43 -1.67
C LYS A 279 -5.71 -13.91 -2.01
N SER A 280 -5.04 -14.50 -2.99
CA SER A 280 -3.72 -14.03 -3.46
C SER A 280 -3.78 -12.65 -4.10
N ASP A 281 -2.62 -12.04 -4.37
CA ASP A 281 -2.53 -10.80 -5.15
C ASP A 281 -3.15 -11.02 -6.54
N SER A 282 -4.32 -10.46 -6.75
CA SER A 282 -5.10 -10.63 -7.98
C SER A 282 -5.97 -9.42 -8.27
N ILE A 283 -6.41 -9.33 -9.52
CA ILE A 283 -7.37 -8.31 -9.97
C ILE A 283 -8.74 -8.97 -10.07
N SER A 284 -9.68 -8.48 -9.27
CA SER A 284 -11.09 -8.89 -9.32
C SER A 284 -11.96 -7.76 -9.78
N TYR A 285 -13.14 -8.12 -10.30
CA TYR A 285 -14.16 -7.14 -10.67
C TYR A 285 -15.56 -7.62 -10.30
N GLN A 286 -16.46 -6.67 -10.11
CA GLN A 286 -17.89 -6.88 -9.93
C GLN A 286 -18.65 -5.83 -10.75
N THR A 287 -19.61 -6.31 -11.54
CA THR A 287 -20.67 -5.47 -12.13
C THR A 287 -21.96 -5.65 -11.35
N SER A 288 -23.02 -4.95 -11.72
CA SER A 288 -24.32 -5.15 -11.08
C SER A 288 -24.90 -6.56 -11.27
N THR A 289 -24.41 -7.33 -12.24
CA THR A 289 -24.95 -8.66 -12.61
C THR A 289 -23.88 -9.76 -12.72
N SER A 290 -22.59 -9.43 -12.51
CA SER A 290 -21.50 -10.40 -12.64
C SER A 290 -20.40 -10.15 -11.63
N TYR A 291 -19.76 -11.23 -11.15
CA TYR A 291 -18.51 -11.20 -10.40
C TYR A 291 -17.50 -12.12 -11.08
N ASN A 292 -16.36 -11.57 -11.55
CA ASN A 292 -15.32 -12.30 -12.29
C ASN A 292 -15.86 -13.26 -13.37
N GLY A 293 -16.86 -12.80 -14.13
CA GLY A 293 -17.53 -13.60 -15.17
C GLY A 293 -18.64 -14.54 -14.66
N THR A 294 -18.78 -14.72 -13.36
CA THR A 294 -19.88 -15.51 -12.78
C THR A 294 -21.13 -14.62 -12.59
N ASN A 295 -22.28 -15.06 -13.07
CA ASN A 295 -23.53 -14.32 -12.88
C ASN A 295 -23.89 -14.18 -11.39
N ILE A 296 -24.31 -12.98 -11.01
CA ILE A 296 -24.82 -12.65 -9.68
C ILE A 296 -26.20 -12.01 -9.79
N THR A 297 -26.95 -12.05 -8.70
CA THR A 297 -28.28 -11.44 -8.65
C THR A 297 -28.17 -9.94 -8.40
N LYS A 298 -28.83 -9.14 -9.25
CA LYS A 298 -29.07 -7.71 -9.01
C LYS A 298 -30.37 -7.52 -8.25
N GLY A 299 -30.31 -6.82 -7.12
CA GLY A 299 -31.49 -6.47 -6.33
C GLY A 299 -32.13 -5.14 -6.76
N THR A 300 -32.97 -4.62 -5.88
CA THR A 300 -33.73 -3.37 -6.07
C THR A 300 -33.39 -2.31 -5.01
N GLY A 301 -32.31 -2.53 -4.25
CA GLY A 301 -31.84 -1.58 -3.23
C GLY A 301 -31.44 -0.24 -3.83
N THR A 302 -31.50 0.81 -3.01
CA THR A 302 -31.07 2.15 -3.40
C THR A 302 -29.60 2.36 -3.08
N ASP A 303 -28.90 3.10 -3.95
CA ASP A 303 -27.50 3.45 -3.76
C ASP A 303 -27.29 4.57 -2.73
N THR A 304 -26.05 4.77 -2.30
CA THR A 304 -25.59 5.84 -1.41
C THR A 304 -24.46 6.63 -2.09
N ASP A 305 -24.19 7.83 -1.62
CA ASP A 305 -23.11 8.68 -2.10
C ASP A 305 -21.78 8.46 -1.36
N ILE A 306 -21.69 7.44 -0.50
CA ILE A 306 -20.50 7.14 0.29
C ILE A 306 -19.89 5.80 -0.14
N LEU A 307 -18.58 5.83 -0.45
CA LEU A 307 -17.75 4.65 -0.72
C LEU A 307 -16.83 4.36 0.47
N TYR A 308 -16.77 3.11 0.89
CA TYR A 308 -15.81 2.61 1.88
C TYR A 308 -14.85 1.61 1.23
N LEU A 309 -13.56 1.70 1.56
CA LEU A 309 -12.56 0.65 1.32
C LEU A 309 -12.12 0.08 2.67
N GLY A 310 -12.00 -1.24 2.74
CA GLY A 310 -11.57 -1.94 3.95
C GLY A 310 -12.67 -2.12 5.00
N ASN A 311 -13.91 -1.69 4.72
CA ASN A 311 -15.05 -1.87 5.61
C ASN A 311 -16.38 -1.75 4.85
N THR A 312 -17.51 -2.07 5.52
CA THR A 312 -18.85 -1.86 4.95
C THR A 312 -19.37 -0.45 5.22
N ARG A 313 -19.08 0.12 6.40
CA ARG A 313 -19.58 1.42 6.88
C ARG A 313 -18.86 1.80 8.17
N LYS A 314 -19.02 3.04 8.60
CA LYS A 314 -18.51 3.51 9.90
C LYS A 314 -19.05 2.63 11.05
N ASN A 315 -18.15 2.25 11.96
CA ASN A 315 -18.45 1.45 13.16
C ASN A 315 -18.94 0.01 12.87
N ASP A 316 -18.58 -0.57 11.74
CA ASP A 316 -18.78 -1.98 11.46
C ASP A 316 -17.49 -2.76 11.71
N ASN A 317 -17.53 -3.90 12.37
CA ASN A 317 -16.35 -4.69 12.77
C ASN A 317 -15.84 -5.59 11.62
N ARG A 318 -16.10 -5.25 10.36
CA ARG A 318 -15.74 -6.05 9.16
C ARG A 318 -14.52 -5.51 8.43
N TYR A 319 -13.57 -5.05 9.20
CA TYR A 319 -12.35 -4.47 8.67
C TYR A 319 -11.54 -5.47 7.84
N LEU A 320 -11.02 -5.01 6.71
CA LEU A 320 -10.14 -5.77 5.86
C LEU A 320 -8.83 -6.12 6.59
N TYR A 321 -8.42 -7.39 6.51
CA TYR A 321 -7.04 -7.78 6.77
C TYR A 321 -6.41 -8.11 5.42
N GLY A 322 -5.63 -7.19 4.85
CA GLY A 322 -5.17 -7.33 3.48
C GLY A 322 -4.57 -6.05 2.91
N ALA A 323 -4.35 -6.05 1.62
CA ALA A 323 -3.75 -4.96 0.86
C ALA A 323 -4.61 -4.61 -0.36
N ILE A 324 -4.80 -3.33 -0.63
CA ILE A 324 -5.40 -2.81 -1.86
C ILE A 324 -4.32 -2.03 -2.62
N TYR A 325 -4.09 -2.35 -3.89
CA TYR A 325 -3.12 -1.70 -4.76
C TYR A 325 -3.73 -0.57 -5.58
N TYR A 326 -4.93 -0.80 -6.09
CA TYR A 326 -5.78 0.20 -6.69
C TYR A 326 -7.26 -0.23 -6.65
N PHE A 327 -8.12 0.76 -6.72
CA PHE A 327 -9.57 0.59 -6.78
C PHE A 327 -10.15 1.55 -7.81
N ALA A 328 -11.01 1.08 -8.69
CA ALA A 328 -11.69 1.89 -9.70
C ALA A 328 -13.19 1.60 -9.71
N LEU A 329 -13.98 2.66 -9.86
CA LEU A 329 -15.44 2.64 -9.90
C LEU A 329 -15.93 3.28 -11.19
N TYR A 330 -16.88 2.61 -11.85
CA TYR A 330 -17.55 3.05 -13.07
C TYR A 330 -19.06 3.09 -12.84
N ASP A 331 -19.76 4.03 -13.46
CA ASP A 331 -21.24 4.22 -13.38
C ASP A 331 -22.02 3.38 -14.38
N LYS A 332 -21.44 2.30 -14.88
CA LYS A 332 -22.00 1.40 -15.90
C LYS A 332 -21.50 -0.03 -15.68
N SER A 333 -22.31 -1.03 -15.97
CA SER A 333 -21.81 -2.39 -16.19
C SER A 333 -21.00 -2.43 -17.49
N LEU A 334 -19.68 -2.54 -17.36
CA LEU A 334 -18.77 -2.70 -18.49
C LEU A 334 -18.86 -4.11 -19.06
N THR A 335 -18.66 -4.24 -20.36
CA THR A 335 -18.53 -5.54 -21.02
C THR A 335 -17.22 -6.24 -20.63
N PRO A 336 -17.08 -7.57 -20.80
CA PRO A 336 -15.82 -8.26 -20.49
C PRO A 336 -14.62 -7.67 -21.21
N ASP A 337 -14.75 -7.27 -22.48
CA ASP A 337 -13.65 -6.66 -23.25
C ASP A 337 -13.27 -5.27 -22.71
N GLU A 338 -14.25 -4.43 -22.33
CA GLU A 338 -14.02 -3.14 -21.69
C GLU A 338 -13.31 -3.34 -20.34
N ILE A 339 -13.70 -4.33 -19.53
CA ILE A 339 -13.08 -4.65 -18.25
C ILE A 339 -11.61 -5.03 -18.44
N GLU A 340 -11.29 -5.92 -19.39
CA GLU A 340 -9.89 -6.32 -19.63
C GLU A 340 -9.02 -5.14 -20.09
N GLN A 341 -9.54 -4.25 -20.92
CA GLN A 341 -8.85 -3.03 -21.32
C GLN A 341 -8.59 -2.10 -20.12
N GLU A 342 -9.57 -1.92 -19.24
CA GLU A 342 -9.42 -1.08 -18.05
C GLU A 342 -8.45 -1.68 -17.02
N LYS A 343 -8.45 -3.02 -16.82
CA LYS A 343 -7.46 -3.72 -15.98
C LYS A 343 -6.02 -3.44 -16.44
N ILE A 344 -5.77 -3.51 -17.75
CA ILE A 344 -4.45 -3.23 -18.33
C ILE A 344 -4.03 -1.79 -18.00
N LYS A 345 -4.88 -0.80 -18.27
CA LYS A 345 -4.59 0.63 -18.04
C LYS A 345 -4.35 0.93 -16.56
N LEU A 346 -5.20 0.39 -15.68
CA LEU A 346 -5.08 0.56 -14.23
C LEU A 346 -3.74 0.01 -13.73
N ASN A 347 -3.36 -1.19 -14.19
CA ASN A 347 -2.11 -1.82 -13.77
C ASN A 347 -0.88 -1.08 -14.32
N GLU A 348 -0.92 -0.56 -15.54
CA GLU A 348 0.15 0.26 -16.12
C GLU A 348 0.38 1.55 -15.32
N ILE A 349 -0.69 2.27 -14.96
CA ILE A 349 -0.58 3.49 -14.16
C ILE A 349 -0.03 3.17 -12.76
N TRP A 350 -0.55 2.14 -12.11
CA TRP A 350 -0.08 1.71 -10.81
C TRP A 350 1.43 1.37 -10.85
N THR A 351 1.88 0.59 -11.84
CA THR A 351 3.28 0.22 -12.04
C THR A 351 4.16 1.45 -12.28
N LYS A 352 3.70 2.38 -13.11
CA LYS A 352 4.44 3.62 -13.38
C LYS A 352 4.61 4.47 -12.12
N ARG A 353 3.57 4.60 -11.29
CA ARG A 353 3.65 5.34 -10.02
C ARG A 353 4.53 4.64 -8.98
N LEU A 354 4.62 3.30 -9.02
CA LEU A 354 5.48 2.54 -8.11
C LEU A 354 6.98 2.77 -8.41
N ASN A 355 7.34 2.98 -9.67
CA ASN A 355 8.72 3.07 -10.15
C ASN A 355 9.21 4.51 -10.39
N GLY A 356 8.35 5.50 -10.27
CA GLY A 356 8.65 6.94 -10.45
C GLY A 356 8.82 7.69 -9.19
#